data_a32e81ef8ea19ac8399fed0234a046ed
#
_entry.id   a32e81ef8ea19ac8399fed0234a046ed
#
_cell.length_a   1.000
_cell.length_b   1.000
_cell.length_c   1.000
_cell.angle_alpha   90.00
_cell.angle_beta   90.00
_cell.angle_gamma   90.00
#
_symmetry.space_group_name_H-M   'P 1'
#
loop_
_entity.id
_entity.type
_entity.pdbx_description
1 polymer ?
#
loop_
_entity_poly.entity_id
_entity_poly.type
_entity_poly.pdbx_seq_one_letter_code
_entity_poly.pdbx_strand_id
1 'polypeptide(L)'
;MKKLIFFFMILFIPSNVFADSGKSTIVMDVDSGRILYENNANEKRLIASTTKIMTCIIVLENSDIESFITVGDEVLSMYGTNIYIEKGEVLKVKDLLYGLMLRSGNDAAVTLAYNTLGYNKFIDKMNEKAKKIGMNSTFFSNPHGLDDDTQNFSTAYDMALLSRYAYNNSIYRKIIATKKYSTKSSLKSYVWYNRMNLLNSYKNCIGGKNGYTPKAGKTLVSYAKKGDLLLTVVSLDDNSVYDNHRELYRKYFLNYENYRIVDKGSFFINGDDYYTNRSFKYVLSKDEINSIFTLIKINNNSKSAMVGKIEVYFKNNVIGSVNIYRNVDKKKEKKGLFQKIASLFSWNSIKINSRSAK
;
A
#
# COMPACT_ATOMS: atom_id res chain seq x y z
N MET A 1 -61.69 -2.62 -36.40
CA MET A 1 -60.27 -2.28 -36.29
C MET A 1 -59.89 -2.27 -34.80
N LYS A 2 -59.25 -3.36 -34.30
CA LYS A 2 -58.81 -3.49 -32.92
C LYS A 2 -57.42 -2.86 -32.79
N LYS A 3 -57.29 -1.79 -32.02
CA LYS A 3 -55.99 -1.15 -31.70
C LYS A 3 -55.27 -1.99 -30.63
N LEU A 4 -54.15 -2.62 -30.99
CA LEU A 4 -53.27 -3.33 -30.06
C LEU A 4 -52.38 -2.26 -29.36
N ILE A 5 -52.59 -2.07 -28.07
CA ILE A 5 -51.75 -1.19 -27.23
C ILE A 5 -50.61 -2.05 -26.70
N PHE A 6 -49.37 -1.85 -27.23
CA PHE A 6 -48.16 -2.46 -26.69
C PHE A 6 -47.74 -1.69 -25.42
N PHE A 7 -47.86 -2.33 -24.26
CA PHE A 7 -47.39 -1.83 -22.99
C PHE A 7 -45.91 -2.19 -22.86
N PHE A 8 -45.00 -1.24 -23.05
CA PHE A 8 -43.59 -1.41 -22.83
C PHE A 8 -43.32 -1.38 -21.33
N MET A 9 -43.16 -2.56 -20.69
CA MET A 9 -42.76 -2.68 -19.30
C MET A 9 -41.25 -2.44 -19.20
N ILE A 10 -40.86 -1.21 -18.86
CA ILE A 10 -39.44 -0.90 -18.54
C ILE A 10 -39.12 -1.61 -17.23
N LEU A 11 -38.37 -2.71 -17.30
CA LEU A 11 -37.77 -3.37 -16.17
C LEU A 11 -36.70 -2.42 -15.59
N PHE A 12 -37.05 -1.69 -14.56
CA PHE A 12 -36.08 -1.02 -13.70
C PHE A 12 -35.25 -2.09 -12.98
N ILE A 13 -34.09 -2.44 -13.52
CA ILE A 13 -33.08 -3.20 -12.79
C ILE A 13 -32.45 -2.20 -11.80
N PRO A 14 -32.67 -2.35 -10.49
CA PRO A 14 -32.01 -1.47 -9.54
C PRO A 14 -30.52 -1.75 -9.63
N SER A 15 -29.76 -0.85 -10.24
CA SER A 15 -28.31 -0.84 -10.08
C SER A 15 -28.06 -0.55 -8.60
N ASN A 16 -27.55 -1.51 -7.86
CA ASN A 16 -27.06 -1.30 -6.50
C ASN A 16 -25.94 -0.27 -6.58
N VAL A 17 -26.30 1.00 -6.41
CA VAL A 17 -25.32 2.08 -6.26
C VAL A 17 -24.67 1.88 -4.89
N PHE A 18 -23.46 1.36 -4.89
CA PHE A 18 -22.65 1.30 -3.69
C PHE A 18 -22.33 2.74 -3.27
N ALA A 19 -22.84 3.13 -2.11
CA ALA A 19 -22.50 4.39 -1.47
C ALA A 19 -21.39 4.12 -0.45
N ASP A 20 -20.22 4.77 -0.64
CA ASP A 20 -19.15 4.78 0.34
C ASP A 20 -19.64 5.39 1.65
N SER A 21 -19.55 4.66 2.76
CA SER A 21 -20.00 5.09 4.08
C SER A 21 -18.95 5.91 4.84
N GLY A 22 -17.71 5.96 4.36
CA GLY A 22 -16.62 6.71 4.98
C GLY A 22 -16.75 8.20 4.71
N LYS A 23 -16.57 9.04 5.75
CA LYS A 23 -16.49 10.48 5.53
C LYS A 23 -15.25 10.88 4.75
N SER A 24 -14.18 10.10 4.86
CA SER A 24 -12.94 10.28 4.10
C SER A 24 -12.42 8.91 3.70
N THR A 25 -12.32 8.63 2.39
CA THR A 25 -11.96 7.30 1.86
C THR A 25 -11.01 7.40 0.67
N ILE A 26 -10.10 6.45 0.54
CA ILE A 26 -9.22 6.29 -0.62
C ILE A 26 -8.97 4.82 -0.95
N VAL A 27 -8.88 4.50 -2.23
CA VAL A 27 -8.37 3.23 -2.76
C VAL A 27 -7.12 3.53 -3.58
N MET A 28 -5.99 2.93 -3.19
CA MET A 28 -4.71 3.15 -3.85
C MET A 28 -4.06 1.80 -4.21
N ASP A 29 -3.50 1.72 -5.42
CA ASP A 29 -2.59 0.63 -5.77
C ASP A 29 -1.26 0.81 -5.03
N VAL A 30 -0.85 -0.20 -4.28
CA VAL A 30 0.34 -0.12 -3.41
C VAL A 30 1.62 -0.03 -4.22
N ASP A 31 1.69 -0.74 -5.35
CA ASP A 31 2.91 -0.81 -6.16
C ASP A 31 3.18 0.50 -6.90
N SER A 32 2.21 1.04 -7.63
CA SER A 32 2.37 2.27 -8.41
C SER A 32 2.08 3.55 -7.62
N GLY A 33 1.28 3.47 -6.54
CA GLY A 33 0.73 4.63 -5.84
C GLY A 33 -0.44 5.28 -6.57
N ARG A 34 -0.97 4.63 -7.62
CA ARG A 34 -2.13 5.14 -8.36
C ARG A 34 -3.38 5.16 -7.48
N ILE A 35 -4.05 6.31 -7.43
CA ILE A 35 -5.36 6.45 -6.81
C ILE A 35 -6.41 5.91 -7.78
N LEU A 36 -7.24 4.97 -7.32
CA LEU A 36 -8.34 4.39 -8.08
C LEU A 36 -9.69 4.98 -7.67
N TYR A 37 -9.79 5.44 -6.42
CA TYR A 37 -10.96 6.10 -5.86
C TYR A 37 -10.55 7.02 -4.72
N GLU A 38 -11.25 8.13 -4.60
CA GLU A 38 -11.16 9.03 -3.46
C GLU A 38 -12.50 9.71 -3.18
N ASN A 39 -12.77 9.91 -1.90
CA ASN A 39 -13.87 10.68 -1.37
C ASN A 39 -13.35 11.48 -0.18
N ASN A 40 -13.32 12.82 -0.29
CA ASN A 40 -12.77 13.71 0.74
C ASN A 40 -11.40 13.29 1.26
N ALA A 41 -10.56 12.66 0.41
CA ALA A 41 -9.34 11.99 0.82
C ALA A 41 -8.29 12.93 1.44
N ASN A 42 -8.37 14.22 1.19
CA ASN A 42 -7.47 15.25 1.71
C ASN A 42 -8.02 16.00 2.95
N GLU A 43 -9.20 15.62 3.44
CA GLU A 43 -9.76 16.20 4.66
C GLU A 43 -9.01 15.69 5.90
N LYS A 44 -8.55 16.62 6.75
CA LYS A 44 -7.89 16.29 8.01
C LYS A 44 -8.88 15.70 9.01
N ARG A 45 -8.55 14.54 9.56
CA ARG A 45 -9.34 13.83 10.56
C ARG A 45 -8.48 13.21 11.63
N LEU A 46 -9.06 12.95 12.79
CA LEU A 46 -8.47 12.12 13.82
C LEU A 46 -8.37 10.68 13.31
N ILE A 47 -7.25 10.01 13.60
CA ILE A 47 -6.92 8.71 13.01
C ILE A 47 -6.92 7.55 14.01
N ALA A 48 -7.18 7.84 15.29
CA ALA A 48 -7.20 6.84 16.34
C ALA A 48 -6.00 5.89 16.27
N SER A 49 -6.20 4.61 16.57
CA SER A 49 -5.13 3.60 16.59
C SER A 49 -4.53 3.22 15.24
N THR A 50 -4.96 3.81 14.11
CA THR A 50 -4.20 3.67 12.85
C THR A 50 -2.85 4.39 12.92
N THR A 51 -2.66 5.30 13.88
CA THR A 51 -1.37 5.88 14.32
C THR A 51 -0.29 4.80 14.52
N LYS A 52 -0.67 3.64 15.06
CA LYS A 52 0.27 2.54 15.38
C LYS A 52 1.00 1.96 14.17
N ILE A 53 0.53 2.26 12.96
CA ILE A 53 1.27 1.94 11.72
C ILE A 53 2.59 2.72 11.70
N MET A 54 2.55 4.04 11.96
CA MET A 54 3.76 4.85 12.04
C MET A 54 4.64 4.42 13.20
N THR A 55 4.07 4.18 14.38
CA THR A 55 4.81 3.66 15.54
C THR A 55 5.54 2.37 15.21
N CYS A 56 4.87 1.41 14.58
CA CYS A 56 5.48 0.15 14.15
C CYS A 56 6.67 0.38 13.21
N ILE A 57 6.52 1.25 12.22
CA ILE A 57 7.59 1.55 11.24
C ILE A 57 8.78 2.24 11.89
N ILE A 58 8.57 3.21 12.78
CA ILE A 58 9.67 3.87 13.49
C ILE A 58 10.45 2.85 14.33
N VAL A 59 9.78 1.94 15.03
CA VAL A 59 10.44 0.87 15.79
C VAL A 59 11.23 -0.07 14.88
N LEU A 60 10.63 -0.53 13.79
CA LEU A 60 11.28 -1.45 12.84
C LEU A 60 12.52 -0.85 12.16
N GLU A 61 12.59 0.46 12.06
CA GLU A 61 13.73 1.16 11.43
C GLU A 61 14.83 1.58 12.42
N ASN A 62 14.55 1.58 13.74
CA ASN A 62 15.46 2.12 14.74
C ASN A 62 15.78 1.14 15.88
N SER A 63 15.24 -0.07 15.87
CA SER A 63 15.50 -1.08 16.91
C SER A 63 15.82 -2.44 16.32
N ASP A 64 16.66 -3.22 17.01
CA ASP A 64 16.75 -4.65 16.77
C ASP A 64 15.52 -5.34 17.37
N ILE A 65 14.74 -6.00 16.52
CA ILE A 65 13.48 -6.66 16.92
C ILE A 65 13.69 -7.87 17.85
N GLU A 66 14.89 -8.45 17.89
CA GLU A 66 15.21 -9.58 18.77
C GLU A 66 15.76 -9.11 20.13
N SER A 67 16.04 -7.81 20.31
CA SER A 67 16.46 -7.25 21.59
C SER A 67 15.32 -7.29 22.61
N PHE A 68 15.71 -7.33 23.89
CA PHE A 68 14.78 -7.32 25.02
C PHE A 68 14.57 -5.91 25.55
N ILE A 69 13.35 -5.63 25.96
CA ILE A 69 12.91 -4.40 26.62
C ILE A 69 12.40 -4.74 28.01
N THR A 70 12.79 -3.94 29.01
CA THR A 70 12.17 -3.92 30.34
C THR A 70 11.10 -2.85 30.36
N VAL A 71 9.88 -3.21 30.68
CA VAL A 71 8.73 -2.30 30.79
C VAL A 71 8.92 -1.36 31.97
N GLY A 72 8.82 -0.07 31.74
CA GLY A 72 8.99 0.97 32.76
C GLY A 72 7.67 1.49 33.34
N ASP A 73 7.73 2.66 33.97
CA ASP A 73 6.55 3.32 34.58
C ASP A 73 5.58 3.91 33.55
N GLU A 74 5.98 4.04 32.30
CA GLU A 74 5.17 4.58 31.19
C GLU A 74 3.83 3.86 30.99
N VAL A 75 3.72 2.60 31.40
CA VAL A 75 2.49 1.81 31.27
C VAL A 75 1.44 2.10 32.34
N LEU A 76 1.85 2.68 33.49
CA LEU A 76 0.95 2.91 34.63
C LEU A 76 -0.16 3.92 34.34
N SER A 77 0.09 4.87 33.46
CA SER A 77 -0.88 5.89 33.03
C SER A 77 -1.68 5.49 31.79
N MET A 78 -1.42 4.31 31.19
CA MET A 78 -2.06 3.92 29.94
C MET A 78 -3.45 3.34 30.16
N TYR A 79 -4.40 3.87 29.41
CA TYR A 79 -5.81 3.46 29.41
C TYR A 79 -6.28 3.04 28.02
N GLY A 80 -7.54 2.64 27.91
CA GLY A 80 -8.15 2.16 26.69
C GLY A 80 -7.74 0.73 26.36
N THR A 81 -7.28 0.47 25.13
CA THR A 81 -6.88 -0.88 24.73
C THR A 81 -5.43 -1.15 25.08
N ASN A 82 -5.20 -2.13 25.96
CA ASN A 82 -3.88 -2.57 26.41
C ASN A 82 -3.67 -4.06 26.13
N ILE A 83 -2.42 -4.51 26.13
CA ILE A 83 -2.02 -5.91 26.19
C ILE A 83 -1.70 -6.34 27.63
N TYR A 84 -1.78 -5.40 28.57
CA TYR A 84 -1.61 -5.60 30.01
C TYR A 84 -0.22 -6.10 30.40
N ILE A 85 0.82 -5.48 29.83
CA ILE A 85 2.19 -5.65 30.30
C ILE A 85 2.39 -4.88 31.62
N GLU A 86 3.28 -5.39 32.47
CA GLU A 86 3.49 -4.87 33.81
C GLU A 86 4.89 -4.25 33.94
N LYS A 87 5.02 -3.24 34.81
CA LYS A 87 6.32 -2.65 35.13
C LYS A 87 7.31 -3.73 35.60
N GLY A 88 8.52 -3.69 35.05
CA GLY A 88 9.58 -4.68 35.32
C GLY A 88 9.50 -5.94 34.46
N GLU A 89 8.44 -6.12 33.70
CA GLU A 89 8.29 -7.24 32.78
C GLU A 89 9.28 -7.10 31.62
N VAL A 90 9.86 -8.22 31.15
CA VAL A 90 10.83 -8.24 30.05
C VAL A 90 10.23 -8.98 28.86
N LEU A 91 10.19 -8.32 27.72
CA LEU A 91 9.73 -8.88 26.44
C LEU A 91 10.69 -8.48 25.30
N LYS A 92 10.63 -9.23 24.19
CA LYS A 92 11.31 -8.81 22.97
C LYS A 92 10.57 -7.65 22.31
N VAL A 93 11.31 -6.77 21.62
CA VAL A 93 10.73 -5.72 20.76
C VAL A 93 9.73 -6.31 19.79
N LYS A 94 10.03 -7.43 19.16
CA LYS A 94 9.16 -8.17 18.25
C LYS A 94 7.83 -8.55 18.91
N ASP A 95 7.84 -9.03 20.14
CA ASP A 95 6.61 -9.43 20.83
C ASP A 95 5.73 -8.20 21.09
N LEU A 96 6.33 -7.10 21.54
CA LEU A 96 5.61 -5.84 21.71
C LEU A 96 5.01 -5.31 20.40
N LEU A 97 5.72 -5.46 19.26
CA LEU A 97 5.17 -5.10 17.94
C LEU A 97 3.94 -5.95 17.55
N TYR A 98 3.94 -7.24 17.89
CA TYR A 98 2.74 -8.07 17.71
C TYR A 98 1.59 -7.61 18.63
N GLY A 99 1.85 -7.32 19.90
CA GLY A 99 0.86 -6.77 20.82
C GLY A 99 0.31 -5.42 20.35
N LEU A 100 1.18 -4.52 19.87
CA LEU A 100 0.85 -3.23 19.26
C LEU A 100 -0.12 -3.37 18.09
N MET A 101 0.17 -4.25 17.16
CA MET A 101 -0.58 -4.32 15.91
C MET A 101 -1.81 -5.22 15.99
N LEU A 102 -1.71 -6.41 16.60
CA LEU A 102 -2.81 -7.37 16.67
C LEU A 102 -3.88 -6.94 17.69
N ARG A 103 -3.43 -6.50 18.89
CA ARG A 103 -4.31 -6.12 19.99
C ARG A 103 -4.56 -4.63 20.10
N SER A 104 -3.75 -3.83 19.38
CA SER A 104 -3.80 -2.36 19.50
C SER A 104 -3.36 -1.83 20.86
N GLY A 105 -2.39 -2.50 21.53
CA GLY A 105 -1.92 -2.15 22.88
C GLY A 105 -1.37 -0.73 22.95
N ASN A 106 -1.97 0.12 23.81
CA ASN A 106 -1.46 1.47 24.06
C ASN A 106 -0.21 1.40 24.96
N ASP A 107 -0.22 0.49 25.93
CA ASP A 107 0.93 0.13 26.78
C ASP A 107 2.13 -0.31 25.93
N ALA A 108 1.92 -1.19 24.95
CA ALA A 108 2.98 -1.57 24.01
C ALA A 108 3.50 -0.37 23.19
N ALA A 109 2.61 0.55 22.78
CA ALA A 109 3.02 1.72 22.01
C ALA A 109 3.96 2.65 22.79
N VAL A 110 3.63 2.95 24.03
CA VAL A 110 4.46 3.83 24.88
C VAL A 110 5.77 3.15 25.27
N THR A 111 5.73 1.86 25.66
CA THR A 111 6.93 1.08 25.99
C THR A 111 7.91 1.04 24.81
N LEU A 112 7.42 0.79 23.61
CA LEU A 112 8.25 0.84 22.40
C LEU A 112 8.82 2.23 22.15
N ALA A 113 8.02 3.29 22.30
CA ALA A 113 8.49 4.66 22.08
C ALA A 113 9.59 5.06 23.05
N TYR A 114 9.42 4.79 24.36
CA TYR A 114 10.41 5.09 25.38
C TYR A 114 11.72 4.35 25.15
N ASN A 115 11.65 3.06 24.83
CA ASN A 115 12.83 2.21 24.70
C ASN A 115 13.54 2.29 23.34
N THR A 116 12.87 2.79 22.29
CA THR A 116 13.51 2.95 20.97
C THR A 116 14.37 4.21 20.91
N LEU A 117 13.80 5.38 21.22
CA LEU A 117 14.45 6.68 21.06
C LEU A 117 14.27 7.62 22.26
N GLY A 118 13.47 7.23 23.27
CA GLY A 118 12.88 8.11 24.26
C GLY A 118 11.64 8.83 23.68
N TYR A 119 10.65 9.09 24.53
CA TYR A 119 9.29 9.49 24.10
C TYR A 119 9.27 10.69 23.15
N ASN A 120 9.88 11.81 23.54
CA ASN A 120 9.83 13.05 22.75
C ASN A 120 10.54 12.89 21.40
N LYS A 121 11.75 12.31 21.40
CA LYS A 121 12.49 12.04 20.16
C LYS A 121 11.75 11.05 19.25
N PHE A 122 10.99 10.12 19.83
CA PHE A 122 10.16 9.20 19.06
C PHE A 122 9.04 9.92 18.32
N ILE A 123 8.35 10.85 18.98
CA ILE A 123 7.30 11.68 18.35
C ILE A 123 7.91 12.59 17.26
N ASP A 124 9.05 13.23 17.55
CA ASP A 124 9.76 14.00 16.53
C ASP A 124 10.07 13.14 15.29
N LYS A 125 10.53 11.89 15.52
CA LYS A 125 10.85 10.95 14.45
C LYS A 125 9.63 10.50 13.65
N MET A 126 8.46 10.35 14.28
CA MET A 126 7.20 10.10 13.57
C MET A 126 6.88 11.26 12.61
N ASN A 127 7.00 12.50 13.05
CA ASN A 127 6.72 13.68 12.23
C ASN A 127 7.77 13.90 11.12
N GLU A 128 9.07 13.67 11.40
CA GLU A 128 10.11 13.66 10.36
C GLU A 128 9.82 12.63 9.27
N LYS A 129 9.44 11.41 9.67
CA LYS A 129 9.08 10.34 8.74
C LYS A 129 7.86 10.74 7.92
N ALA A 130 6.83 11.30 8.52
CA ALA A 130 5.65 11.78 7.82
C ALA A 130 6.03 12.75 6.70
N LYS A 131 6.81 13.78 7.01
CA LYS A 131 7.32 14.74 6.00
C LYS A 131 8.12 14.04 4.90
N LYS A 132 9.03 13.12 5.28
CA LYS A 132 9.91 12.40 4.32
C LYS A 132 9.14 11.57 3.31
N ILE A 133 8.00 10.99 3.69
CA ILE A 133 7.18 10.17 2.78
C ILE A 133 6.03 10.96 2.13
N GLY A 134 5.97 12.28 2.32
CA GLY A 134 5.02 13.17 1.67
C GLY A 134 3.67 13.34 2.36
N MET A 135 3.55 12.97 3.65
CA MET A 135 2.34 13.16 4.47
C MET A 135 2.25 14.61 4.95
N ASN A 136 1.90 15.52 4.04
CA ASN A 136 1.98 16.98 4.30
C ASN A 136 0.83 17.53 5.18
N SER A 137 -0.22 16.74 5.39
CA SER A 137 -1.39 17.11 6.19
C SER A 137 -1.49 16.30 7.48
N THR A 138 -0.37 15.70 7.94
CA THR A 138 -0.31 14.79 9.09
C THR A 138 0.52 15.37 10.22
N PHE A 139 0.06 15.13 11.45
CA PHE A 139 0.78 15.47 12.68
C PHE A 139 0.55 14.38 13.73
N PHE A 140 1.64 13.93 14.34
CA PHE A 140 1.63 12.97 15.45
C PHE A 140 2.07 13.68 16.73
N SER A 141 1.28 13.51 17.80
CA SER A 141 1.56 13.99 19.16
C SER A 141 1.74 12.86 20.17
N ASN A 142 1.39 11.63 19.79
CA ASN A 142 1.54 10.45 20.62
C ASN A 142 1.68 9.18 19.76
N PRO A 143 2.24 8.06 20.32
CA PRO A 143 2.49 6.85 19.54
C PRO A 143 1.29 5.88 19.49
N HIS A 144 0.18 6.16 20.19
CA HIS A 144 -0.93 5.22 20.39
C HIS A 144 -2.23 5.62 19.66
N GLY A 145 -2.51 6.92 19.49
CA GLY A 145 -3.68 7.44 18.82
C GLY A 145 -4.89 7.68 19.73
N LEU A 146 -4.72 7.79 21.05
CA LEU A 146 -5.72 8.40 21.95
C LEU A 146 -5.80 9.90 21.65
N ASP A 147 -6.95 10.50 21.84
CA ASP A 147 -7.28 11.88 21.41
C ASP A 147 -7.94 12.72 22.51
N ASP A 148 -7.75 12.35 23.77
CA ASP A 148 -8.29 13.08 24.92
C ASP A 148 -7.43 14.32 25.23
N ASP A 149 -6.13 14.12 25.55
CA ASP A 149 -5.18 15.19 25.92
C ASP A 149 -4.40 15.72 24.72
N THR A 150 -4.05 14.83 23.78
CA THR A 150 -3.27 15.14 22.57
C THR A 150 -3.92 14.49 21.36
N GLN A 151 -3.72 15.05 20.17
CA GLN A 151 -4.45 14.61 18.98
C GLN A 151 -3.51 14.34 17.81
N ASN A 152 -3.69 13.17 17.19
CA ASN A 152 -3.05 12.82 15.93
C ASN A 152 -4.01 13.09 14.77
N PHE A 153 -3.57 13.90 13.83
CA PHE A 153 -4.33 14.21 12.62
C PHE A 153 -3.66 13.67 11.39
N SER A 154 -4.45 13.22 10.45
CA SER A 154 -4.01 12.86 9.12
C SER A 154 -5.15 13.00 8.11
N THR A 155 -4.89 12.60 6.86
CA THR A 155 -5.88 12.48 5.81
C THR A 155 -5.91 11.03 5.31
N ALA A 156 -6.99 10.61 4.63
CA ALA A 156 -7.01 9.28 4.03
C ALA A 156 -5.89 9.12 2.99
N TYR A 157 -5.56 10.18 2.25
CA TYR A 157 -4.45 10.20 1.30
C TYR A 157 -3.09 9.99 1.99
N ASP A 158 -2.78 10.76 3.04
CA ASP A 158 -1.52 10.64 3.78
C ASP A 158 -1.39 9.25 4.43
N MET A 159 -2.49 8.73 4.98
CA MET A 159 -2.51 7.37 5.54
C MET A 159 -2.31 6.29 4.46
N ALA A 160 -2.75 6.52 3.22
CA ALA A 160 -2.44 5.62 2.11
C ALA A 160 -0.97 5.68 1.69
N LEU A 161 -0.33 6.88 1.73
CA LEU A 161 1.12 7.01 1.54
C LEU A 161 1.90 6.24 2.62
N LEU A 162 1.51 6.39 3.89
CA LEU A 162 2.08 5.62 5.00
C LEU A 162 1.89 4.12 4.80
N SER A 163 0.71 3.72 4.37
CA SER A 163 0.38 2.31 4.11
C SER A 163 1.28 1.72 3.02
N ARG A 164 1.44 2.45 1.92
CA ARG A 164 2.33 2.07 0.81
C ARG A 164 3.79 1.96 1.28
N TYR A 165 4.26 2.92 2.06
CA TYR A 165 5.61 2.91 2.63
C TYR A 165 5.82 1.71 3.56
N ALA A 166 4.91 1.51 4.51
CA ALA A 166 4.97 0.42 5.50
C ALA A 166 4.94 -0.97 4.85
N TYR A 167 4.18 -1.13 3.79
CA TYR A 167 4.08 -2.41 3.09
C TYR A 167 5.40 -2.87 2.46
N ASN A 168 6.36 -1.99 2.20
CA ASN A 168 7.70 -2.38 1.72
C ASN A 168 8.51 -3.14 2.78
N ASN A 169 8.20 -2.99 4.07
CA ASN A 169 8.86 -3.71 5.16
C ASN A 169 8.29 -5.14 5.29
N SER A 170 9.14 -6.16 5.15
CA SER A 170 8.72 -7.57 5.19
C SER A 170 8.22 -8.02 6.58
N ILE A 171 8.79 -7.45 7.65
CA ILE A 171 8.41 -7.76 9.03
C ILE A 171 7.03 -7.15 9.31
N TYR A 172 6.80 -5.90 8.89
CA TYR A 172 5.48 -5.27 8.98
C TYR A 172 4.41 -6.12 8.29
N ARG A 173 4.66 -6.56 7.04
CA ARG A 173 3.72 -7.45 6.32
C ARG A 173 3.41 -8.72 7.09
N LYS A 174 4.44 -9.35 7.68
CA LYS A 174 4.27 -10.57 8.49
C LYS A 174 3.40 -10.30 9.72
N ILE A 175 3.64 -9.21 10.44
CA ILE A 175 2.88 -8.86 11.65
C ILE A 175 1.41 -8.64 11.33
N ILE A 176 1.09 -7.78 10.35
CA ILE A 176 -0.31 -7.44 10.02
C ILE A 176 -1.13 -8.59 9.45
N ALA A 177 -0.47 -9.57 8.82
CA ALA A 177 -1.10 -10.77 8.28
C ALA A 177 -1.33 -11.87 9.34
N THR A 178 -0.73 -11.73 10.52
CA THR A 178 -0.81 -12.74 11.58
C THR A 178 -2.17 -12.71 12.28
N LYS A 179 -2.86 -13.83 12.30
CA LYS A 179 -4.19 -13.99 12.95
C LYS A 179 -4.09 -14.26 14.43
N LYS A 180 -3.09 -15.04 14.86
CA LYS A 180 -2.83 -15.43 16.24
C LYS A 180 -1.32 -15.41 16.49
N TYR A 181 -0.90 -14.82 17.60
CA TYR A 181 0.48 -14.83 18.06
C TYR A 181 0.55 -15.25 19.52
N SER A 182 1.50 -16.14 19.86
CA SER A 182 1.73 -16.60 21.21
C SER A 182 3.17 -16.32 21.60
N THR A 183 3.38 -15.78 22.77
CA THR A 183 4.71 -15.49 23.33
C THR A 183 4.71 -15.62 24.84
N LYS A 184 5.90 -15.55 25.43
CA LYS A 184 6.12 -15.57 26.88
C LYS A 184 7.08 -14.45 27.25
N SER A 185 6.67 -13.66 28.24
CA SER A 185 7.54 -12.68 28.91
C SER A 185 8.28 -13.30 30.10
N SER A 186 9.02 -12.47 30.84
CA SER A 186 9.62 -12.87 32.11
C SER A 186 8.59 -13.24 33.19
N LEU A 187 7.36 -12.74 33.07
CA LEU A 187 6.33 -12.93 34.13
C LEU A 187 5.23 -13.91 33.72
N LYS A 188 4.75 -13.84 32.45
CA LYS A 188 3.55 -14.58 32.02
C LYS A 188 3.55 -14.93 30.54
N SER A 189 2.60 -15.77 30.14
CA SER A 189 2.38 -16.14 28.76
C SER A 189 1.26 -15.31 28.13
N TYR A 190 1.40 -14.98 26.86
CA TYR A 190 0.44 -14.21 26.11
C TYR A 190 -0.07 -14.99 24.88
N VAL A 191 -1.35 -14.83 24.59
CA VAL A 191 -1.97 -15.28 23.35
C VAL A 191 -2.81 -14.15 22.79
N TRP A 192 -2.39 -13.60 21.67
CA TRP A 192 -3.05 -12.47 21.02
C TRP A 192 -3.70 -12.85 19.71
N TYR A 193 -4.98 -12.56 19.58
CA TYR A 193 -5.74 -12.69 18.34
C TYR A 193 -5.86 -11.32 17.68
N ASN A 194 -5.68 -11.28 16.34
CA ASN A 194 -5.83 -10.06 15.59
C ASN A 194 -7.28 -9.56 15.62
N ARG A 195 -7.47 -8.31 16.02
CA ARG A 195 -8.79 -7.67 16.14
C ARG A 195 -9.35 -7.15 14.84
N MET A 196 -8.58 -7.23 13.74
CA MET A 196 -9.01 -6.79 12.43
C MET A 196 -9.95 -7.84 11.80
N ASN A 197 -11.25 -7.60 11.89
CA ASN A 197 -12.28 -8.55 11.44
C ASN A 197 -12.16 -8.87 9.94
N LEU A 198 -11.81 -7.89 9.10
CA LEU A 198 -11.68 -8.09 7.65
C LEU A 198 -10.67 -9.18 7.27
N LEU A 199 -9.60 -9.35 8.06
CA LEU A 199 -8.59 -10.40 7.85
C LEU A 199 -9.16 -11.83 7.95
N ASN A 200 -10.26 -11.99 8.70
CA ASN A 200 -10.92 -13.28 8.86
C ASN A 200 -12.15 -13.44 7.94
N SER A 201 -12.80 -12.34 7.58
CA SER A 201 -14.09 -12.34 6.87
C SER A 201 -13.99 -12.10 5.35
N TYR A 202 -12.81 -11.70 4.83
CA TYR A 202 -12.59 -11.45 3.41
C TYR A 202 -11.33 -12.15 2.90
N LYS A 203 -11.49 -13.14 2.03
CA LYS A 203 -10.43 -14.06 1.59
C LYS A 203 -9.20 -13.37 0.96
N ASN A 204 -9.41 -12.21 0.33
CA ASN A 204 -8.32 -11.46 -0.33
C ASN A 204 -7.63 -10.48 0.63
N CYS A 205 -8.16 -10.25 1.83
CA CYS A 205 -7.51 -9.40 2.83
C CYS A 205 -6.25 -10.07 3.35
N ILE A 206 -5.16 -9.30 3.37
CA ILE A 206 -3.83 -9.77 3.78
C ILE A 206 -3.29 -9.02 5.00
N GLY A 207 -4.09 -8.15 5.61
CA GLY A 207 -3.72 -7.46 6.83
C GLY A 207 -4.16 -6.00 6.88
N GLY A 208 -3.79 -5.32 7.95
CA GLY A 208 -4.08 -3.91 8.15
C GLY A 208 -4.12 -3.50 9.62
N LYS A 209 -4.72 -2.33 9.89
CA LYS A 209 -4.89 -1.79 11.25
C LYS A 209 -6.21 -1.03 11.35
N ASN A 210 -7.00 -1.37 12.35
CA ASN A 210 -8.22 -0.65 12.71
C ASN A 210 -7.98 0.31 13.89
N GLY A 211 -8.83 1.33 14.01
CA GLY A 211 -8.85 2.26 15.13
C GLY A 211 -10.27 2.69 15.45
N TYR A 212 -10.46 3.16 16.68
CA TYR A 212 -11.69 3.78 17.14
C TYR A 212 -11.42 4.63 18.36
N THR A 213 -11.97 5.82 18.37
CA THR A 213 -12.26 6.64 19.55
C THR A 213 -13.62 7.29 19.34
N PRO A 214 -14.30 7.75 20.39
CA PRO A 214 -15.59 8.47 20.23
C PRO A 214 -15.49 9.68 19.31
N LYS A 215 -14.35 10.42 19.32
CA LYS A 215 -14.14 11.62 18.50
C LYS A 215 -13.74 11.28 17.06
N ALA A 216 -12.88 10.26 16.85
CA ALA A 216 -12.40 9.88 15.52
C ALA A 216 -13.42 9.05 14.71
N GLY A 217 -14.40 8.41 15.37
CA GLY A 217 -15.20 7.37 14.76
C GLY A 217 -14.37 6.11 14.44
N LYS A 218 -14.92 5.19 13.65
CA LYS A 218 -14.17 4.00 13.20
C LYS A 218 -13.23 4.38 12.08
N THR A 219 -11.97 3.93 12.17
CA THR A 219 -10.92 4.12 11.17
C THR A 219 -10.34 2.77 10.77
N LEU A 220 -9.98 2.61 9.51
CA LEU A 220 -9.37 1.37 9.02
C LEU A 220 -8.37 1.67 7.92
N VAL A 221 -7.20 1.05 8.01
CA VAL A 221 -6.25 0.85 6.94
C VAL A 221 -6.20 -0.64 6.67
N SER A 222 -6.47 -1.07 5.45
CA SER A 222 -6.39 -2.49 5.10
C SER A 222 -5.67 -2.71 3.77
N TYR A 223 -5.19 -3.92 3.58
CA TYR A 223 -4.57 -4.38 2.35
C TYR A 223 -5.29 -5.62 1.84
N ALA A 224 -5.49 -5.68 0.54
CA ALA A 224 -6.00 -6.89 -0.11
C ALA A 224 -5.23 -7.15 -1.41
N LYS A 225 -5.13 -8.43 -1.77
CA LYS A 225 -4.42 -8.88 -2.97
C LYS A 225 -5.27 -9.87 -3.75
N LYS A 226 -5.34 -9.66 -5.08
CA LYS A 226 -5.96 -10.61 -6.03
C LYS A 226 -5.05 -10.71 -7.25
N GLY A 227 -4.47 -11.90 -7.47
CA GLY A 227 -3.44 -12.07 -8.50
C GLY A 227 -2.24 -11.13 -8.24
N ASP A 228 -1.86 -10.35 -9.24
CA ASP A 228 -0.78 -9.35 -9.16
C ASP A 228 -1.26 -7.97 -8.65
N LEU A 229 -2.57 -7.76 -8.48
CA LEU A 229 -3.10 -6.48 -8.03
C LEU A 229 -3.12 -6.42 -6.50
N LEU A 230 -2.41 -5.44 -5.95
CA LEU A 230 -2.29 -5.17 -4.51
C LEU A 230 -2.84 -3.79 -4.20
N LEU A 231 -3.94 -3.74 -3.47
CA LEU A 231 -4.61 -2.50 -3.10
C LEU A 231 -4.53 -2.23 -1.59
N THR A 232 -4.45 -0.96 -1.24
CA THR A 232 -4.76 -0.47 0.11
C THR A 232 -6.02 0.39 0.06
N VAL A 233 -6.87 0.21 1.07
CA VAL A 233 -8.03 1.06 1.33
C VAL A 233 -7.85 1.70 2.69
N VAL A 234 -8.11 2.99 2.75
CA VAL A 234 -8.18 3.76 4.00
C VAL A 234 -9.54 4.40 4.11
N SER A 235 -10.23 4.20 5.23
CA SER A 235 -11.43 4.95 5.61
C SER A 235 -11.25 5.59 6.98
N LEU A 236 -11.64 6.85 7.07
CA LEU A 236 -11.65 7.62 8.32
C LEU A 236 -13.10 8.05 8.61
N ASP A 237 -13.52 7.86 9.87
CA ASP A 237 -14.89 8.13 10.36
C ASP A 237 -15.94 7.40 9.50
N ASP A 238 -15.90 6.07 9.54
CA ASP A 238 -16.74 5.20 8.73
C ASP A 238 -17.50 4.19 9.60
N ASN A 239 -18.81 4.34 9.70
CA ASN A 239 -19.66 3.51 10.54
C ASN A 239 -19.70 2.04 10.09
N SER A 240 -19.55 1.77 8.79
CA SER A 240 -19.60 0.44 8.16
C SER A 240 -18.25 -0.01 7.60
N VAL A 241 -17.18 0.40 8.23
CA VAL A 241 -15.79 0.32 7.73
C VAL A 241 -15.39 -1.03 7.09
N TYR A 242 -15.81 -2.15 7.65
CA TYR A 242 -15.44 -3.47 7.11
C TYR A 242 -16.22 -3.85 5.86
N ASP A 243 -17.51 -3.50 5.80
CA ASP A 243 -18.35 -3.74 4.64
C ASP A 243 -17.96 -2.80 3.51
N ASN A 244 -17.72 -1.53 3.82
CA ASN A 244 -17.23 -0.54 2.88
C ASN A 244 -15.91 -1.00 2.22
N HIS A 245 -14.90 -1.40 3.01
CA HIS A 245 -13.64 -1.91 2.47
C HIS A 245 -13.83 -3.17 1.60
N ARG A 246 -14.72 -4.09 2.02
CA ARG A 246 -15.02 -5.30 1.26
C ARG A 246 -15.60 -4.99 -0.12
N GLU A 247 -16.57 -4.07 -0.17
CA GLU A 247 -17.23 -3.68 -1.43
C GLU A 247 -16.29 -2.87 -2.33
N LEU A 248 -15.47 -1.97 -1.77
CA LEU A 248 -14.44 -1.28 -2.53
C LEU A 248 -13.45 -2.27 -3.16
N TYR A 249 -12.94 -3.24 -2.40
CA TYR A 249 -12.07 -4.27 -2.97
C TYR A 249 -12.76 -5.08 -4.07
N ARG A 250 -14.02 -5.51 -3.87
CA ARG A 250 -14.77 -6.24 -4.89
C ARG A 250 -14.89 -5.43 -6.17
N LYS A 251 -15.29 -4.15 -6.06
CA LYS A 251 -15.44 -3.23 -7.19
C LYS A 251 -14.13 -3.05 -7.96
N TYR A 252 -13.04 -2.75 -7.25
CA TYR A 252 -11.77 -2.44 -7.92
C TYR A 252 -11.04 -3.67 -8.42
N PHE A 253 -11.14 -4.83 -7.78
CA PHE A 253 -10.64 -6.10 -8.30
C PHE A 253 -11.46 -6.69 -9.46
N LEU A 254 -12.67 -6.21 -9.70
CA LEU A 254 -13.47 -6.58 -10.86
C LEU A 254 -13.10 -5.75 -12.09
N ASN A 255 -12.80 -4.46 -11.87
CA ASN A 255 -12.66 -3.49 -12.95
C ASN A 255 -11.20 -3.16 -13.32
N TYR A 256 -10.23 -3.52 -12.48
CA TYR A 256 -8.82 -3.18 -12.67
C TYR A 256 -7.92 -4.42 -12.62
N GLU A 257 -6.87 -4.37 -13.42
CA GLU A 257 -5.82 -5.39 -13.45
C GLU A 257 -4.44 -4.73 -13.53
N ASN A 258 -3.39 -5.45 -13.14
CA ASN A 258 -2.02 -4.96 -13.20
C ASN A 258 -1.39 -5.40 -14.52
N TYR A 259 -1.34 -4.50 -15.51
CA TYR A 259 -0.80 -4.75 -16.84
C TYR A 259 0.72 -4.57 -16.86
N ARG A 260 1.41 -5.51 -17.51
CA ARG A 260 2.83 -5.37 -17.80
C ARG A 260 3.01 -4.54 -19.06
N ILE A 261 3.55 -3.33 -18.92
CA ILE A 261 3.70 -2.34 -19.98
C ILE A 261 5.07 -2.45 -20.63
N VAL A 262 6.11 -2.72 -19.85
CA VAL A 262 7.47 -2.95 -20.35
C VAL A 262 7.98 -4.26 -19.76
N ASP A 263 8.48 -5.14 -20.62
CA ASP A 263 9.10 -6.40 -20.18
C ASP A 263 10.56 -6.18 -19.77
N LYS A 264 11.02 -6.99 -18.81
CA LYS A 264 12.45 -7.22 -18.57
C LYS A 264 12.97 -8.15 -19.66
N GLY A 265 14.07 -7.82 -20.29
CA GLY A 265 14.70 -8.68 -21.31
C GLY A 265 15.35 -7.92 -22.43
N SER A 266 15.86 -8.66 -23.42
CA SER A 266 16.54 -8.11 -24.60
C SER A 266 15.53 -7.77 -25.71
N PHE A 267 15.84 -6.73 -26.47
CA PHE A 267 15.09 -6.29 -27.64
C PHE A 267 16.01 -5.61 -28.65
N PHE A 268 15.57 -5.51 -29.91
CA PHE A 268 16.35 -4.95 -30.99
C PHE A 268 15.73 -3.65 -31.52
N ILE A 269 16.56 -2.63 -31.73
CA ILE A 269 16.18 -1.40 -32.41
C ILE A 269 17.25 -1.08 -33.44
N ASN A 270 16.86 -0.91 -34.70
CA ASN A 270 17.75 -0.55 -35.81
C ASN A 270 18.98 -1.46 -35.95
N GLY A 271 18.87 -2.72 -35.58
CA GLY A 271 19.95 -3.72 -35.66
C GLY A 271 20.87 -3.80 -34.45
N ASP A 272 20.72 -2.93 -33.47
CA ASP A 272 21.46 -2.98 -32.20
C ASP A 272 20.68 -3.75 -31.12
N ASP A 273 21.44 -4.47 -30.27
CA ASP A 273 20.89 -5.29 -29.16
C ASP A 273 20.92 -4.50 -27.85
N TYR A 274 19.74 -4.34 -27.27
CA TYR A 274 19.52 -3.65 -25.99
C TYR A 274 18.80 -4.55 -25.01
N TYR A 275 18.84 -4.20 -23.71
CA TYR A 275 18.04 -4.88 -22.70
C TYR A 275 17.53 -3.94 -21.63
N THR A 276 16.43 -4.36 -20.99
CA THR A 276 15.90 -3.78 -19.75
C THR A 276 16.17 -4.73 -18.60
N ASN A 277 16.61 -4.21 -17.44
CA ASN A 277 16.90 -5.01 -16.26
C ASN A 277 15.69 -5.25 -15.34
N ARG A 278 14.57 -4.57 -15.61
CA ARG A 278 13.32 -4.72 -14.88
C ARG A 278 12.12 -4.56 -15.80
N SER A 279 10.99 -5.12 -15.40
CA SER A 279 9.68 -4.83 -16.01
C SER A 279 9.04 -3.58 -15.38
N PHE A 280 8.11 -2.98 -16.10
CA PHE A 280 7.21 -1.94 -15.59
C PHE A 280 5.78 -2.43 -15.69
N LYS A 281 5.07 -2.40 -14.54
CA LYS A 281 3.65 -2.73 -14.46
C LYS A 281 2.87 -1.51 -14.03
N TYR A 282 1.60 -1.43 -14.48
CA TYR A 282 0.70 -0.36 -14.08
C TYR A 282 -0.73 -0.86 -14.02
N VAL A 283 -1.47 -0.43 -13.02
CA VAL A 283 -2.87 -0.80 -12.83
C VAL A 283 -3.76 0.00 -13.76
N LEU A 284 -4.62 -0.68 -14.54
CA LEU A 284 -5.52 -0.08 -15.53
C LEU A 284 -6.87 -0.80 -15.51
N SER A 285 -7.95 -0.08 -15.85
CA SER A 285 -9.19 -0.68 -16.33
C SER A 285 -9.04 -1.07 -17.81
N LYS A 286 -9.95 -1.91 -18.30
CA LYS A 286 -9.97 -2.30 -19.72
C LYS A 286 -10.10 -1.10 -20.66
N ASP A 287 -10.90 -0.11 -20.29
CA ASP A 287 -11.14 1.09 -21.10
C ASP A 287 -9.91 2.02 -21.16
N GLU A 288 -9.00 1.89 -20.17
CA GLU A 288 -7.81 2.74 -20.07
C GLU A 288 -6.60 2.20 -20.85
N ILE A 289 -6.63 0.95 -21.31
CA ILE A 289 -5.49 0.30 -21.99
C ILE A 289 -5.02 1.14 -23.21
N ASN A 290 -5.94 1.72 -23.95
CA ASN A 290 -5.62 2.55 -25.13
C ASN A 290 -5.05 3.94 -24.76
N SER A 291 -5.07 4.32 -23.48
CA SER A 291 -4.54 5.60 -22.98
C SER A 291 -3.08 5.49 -22.53
N ILE A 292 -2.47 4.28 -22.65
CA ILE A 292 -1.08 4.07 -22.30
C ILE A 292 -0.22 3.96 -23.55
N PHE A 293 0.95 4.58 -23.53
CA PHE A 293 1.96 4.42 -24.59
C PHE A 293 3.36 4.55 -24.02
N THR A 294 4.35 4.13 -24.79
CA THR A 294 5.76 4.19 -24.41
C THR A 294 6.55 5.02 -25.42
N LEU A 295 7.54 5.77 -24.92
CA LEU A 295 8.50 6.50 -25.73
C LEU A 295 9.90 6.00 -25.40
N ILE A 296 10.61 5.51 -26.44
CA ILE A 296 11.98 5.02 -26.31
C ILE A 296 12.93 6.18 -26.62
N LYS A 297 13.84 6.48 -25.68
CA LYS A 297 14.89 7.50 -25.81
C LYS A 297 16.25 6.82 -25.66
N ILE A 298 17.05 6.79 -26.74
CA ILE A 298 18.40 6.19 -26.78
C ILE A 298 19.41 7.26 -27.16
N ASN A 299 20.51 7.33 -26.42
CA ASN A 299 21.69 8.09 -26.76
C ASN A 299 22.78 7.13 -27.29
N ASN A 300 22.90 7.05 -28.60
CA ASN A 300 23.84 6.18 -29.29
C ASN A 300 25.31 6.54 -29.01
N ASN A 301 25.60 7.78 -28.61
CA ASN A 301 26.95 8.27 -28.30
C ASN A 301 27.34 8.05 -26.82
N SER A 302 26.46 7.45 -26.01
CA SER A 302 26.75 7.16 -24.60
C SER A 302 27.89 6.15 -24.49
N LYS A 303 28.92 6.48 -23.69
CA LYS A 303 29.99 5.56 -23.28
C LYS A 303 29.60 4.69 -22.09
N SER A 304 28.46 4.97 -21.44
CA SER A 304 27.91 4.19 -20.33
C SER A 304 27.20 2.94 -20.81
N ALA A 305 27.16 1.90 -19.96
CA ALA A 305 26.32 0.72 -20.20
C ALA A 305 24.83 1.09 -20.30
N MET A 306 24.37 2.06 -19.53
CA MET A 306 23.04 2.66 -19.64
C MET A 306 23.03 3.66 -20.80
N VAL A 307 22.29 3.34 -21.85
CA VAL A 307 22.26 4.13 -23.08
C VAL A 307 20.93 4.87 -23.31
N GLY A 308 19.95 4.68 -22.45
CA GLY A 308 18.66 5.34 -22.62
C GLY A 308 17.61 4.90 -21.63
N LYS A 309 16.37 5.23 -21.93
CA LYS A 309 15.19 4.84 -21.12
C LYS A 309 13.95 4.67 -22.01
N ILE A 310 13.05 3.80 -21.56
CA ILE A 310 11.66 3.69 -22.01
C ILE A 310 10.82 4.51 -21.04
N GLU A 311 10.27 5.62 -21.46
CA GLU A 311 9.29 6.38 -20.68
C GLU A 311 7.90 5.81 -20.93
N VAL A 312 7.13 5.64 -19.86
CA VAL A 312 5.74 5.15 -19.92
C VAL A 312 4.81 6.33 -19.63
N TYR A 313 3.84 6.51 -20.51
CA TYR A 313 2.86 7.59 -20.44
C TYR A 313 1.46 7.02 -20.22
N PHE A 314 0.69 7.67 -19.38
CA PHE A 314 -0.74 7.44 -19.20
C PHE A 314 -1.48 8.77 -19.28
N LYS A 315 -2.47 8.88 -20.18
CA LYS A 315 -3.22 10.14 -20.42
C LYS A 315 -2.27 11.35 -20.59
N ASN A 316 -1.21 11.17 -21.37
CA ASN A 316 -0.15 12.16 -21.68
C ASN A 316 0.78 12.53 -20.50
N ASN A 317 0.63 11.95 -19.33
CA ASN A 317 1.54 12.15 -18.19
C ASN A 317 2.55 11.01 -18.09
N VAL A 318 3.80 11.34 -17.81
CA VAL A 318 4.83 10.33 -17.52
C VAL A 318 4.51 9.68 -16.18
N ILE A 319 4.26 8.38 -16.18
CA ILE A 319 3.97 7.60 -14.97
C ILE A 319 5.17 6.77 -14.50
N GLY A 320 6.22 6.68 -15.29
CA GLY A 320 7.45 6.00 -14.94
C GLY A 320 8.38 5.78 -16.11
N SER A 321 9.52 5.15 -15.85
CA SER A 321 10.48 4.80 -16.90
C SER A 321 11.27 3.55 -16.54
N VAL A 322 11.82 2.88 -17.56
CA VAL A 322 12.74 1.74 -17.42
C VAL A 322 14.02 2.06 -18.17
N ASN A 323 15.17 1.89 -17.53
CA ASN A 323 16.46 2.13 -18.16
C ASN A 323 16.76 1.08 -19.24
N ILE A 324 17.39 1.55 -20.31
CA ILE A 324 17.87 0.74 -21.43
C ILE A 324 19.38 0.61 -21.31
N TYR A 325 19.87 -0.61 -21.43
CA TYR A 325 21.29 -0.94 -21.43
C TYR A 325 21.69 -1.55 -22.76
N ARG A 326 22.95 -1.30 -23.18
CA ARG A 326 23.53 -1.93 -24.37
C ARG A 326 24.09 -3.28 -23.97
N ASN A 327 23.86 -4.29 -24.80
CA ASN A 327 24.46 -5.60 -24.64
C ASN A 327 25.90 -5.57 -25.22
N VAL A 328 26.91 -5.45 -24.37
CA VAL A 328 28.31 -5.23 -24.79
C VAL A 328 29.00 -6.53 -25.26
N ASP A 329 28.43 -7.71 -24.92
CA ASP A 329 29.13 -9.01 -25.01
C ASP A 329 28.68 -9.94 -26.15
N LYS A 330 27.97 -9.45 -27.18
CA LYS A 330 27.69 -10.28 -28.36
C LYS A 330 28.42 -9.76 -29.59
N LYS A 331 29.60 -10.37 -29.92
CA LYS A 331 30.13 -10.42 -31.30
C LYS A 331 28.96 -10.76 -32.21
N LYS A 332 28.78 -9.97 -33.30
CA LYS A 332 27.73 -10.14 -34.33
C LYS A 332 27.75 -11.60 -34.86
N GLU A 333 27.02 -12.49 -34.23
CA GLU A 333 26.60 -13.73 -34.89
C GLU A 333 25.45 -13.33 -35.85
N LYS A 334 25.70 -13.54 -37.13
CA LYS A 334 24.68 -13.42 -38.17
C LYS A 334 23.57 -14.43 -37.88
N LYS A 335 22.51 -14.01 -37.21
CA LYS A 335 21.33 -14.85 -36.99
C LYS A 335 20.63 -15.09 -38.32
N GLY A 336 20.44 -16.37 -38.66
CA GLY A 336 19.76 -16.82 -39.86
C GLY A 336 18.31 -16.32 -39.94
N LEU A 337 17.77 -16.24 -41.15
CA LEU A 337 16.46 -15.72 -41.51
C LEU A 337 15.29 -16.26 -40.68
N PHE A 338 15.38 -17.50 -40.17
CA PHE A 338 14.33 -18.17 -39.40
C PHE A 338 14.11 -17.61 -37.98
N GLN A 339 15.12 -17.03 -37.33
CA GLN A 339 14.97 -16.41 -36.00
C GLN A 339 14.33 -15.02 -36.04
N LYS A 340 14.33 -14.36 -37.20
CA LYS A 340 13.63 -13.08 -37.42
C LYS A 340 12.12 -13.23 -37.49
N ILE A 341 11.61 -14.40 -37.86
CA ILE A 341 10.17 -14.67 -38.03
C ILE A 341 9.53 -15.09 -36.69
N ALA A 342 10.23 -15.83 -35.84
CA ALA A 342 9.72 -16.29 -34.56
C ALA A 342 9.49 -15.14 -33.53
N SER A 343 10.27 -14.05 -33.62
CA SER A 343 10.10 -12.88 -32.74
C SER A 343 8.89 -11.99 -33.10
N LEU A 344 8.30 -12.18 -34.29
CA LEU A 344 7.14 -11.43 -34.78
C LEU A 344 5.79 -12.03 -34.30
N PHE A 345 5.80 -13.29 -33.83
CA PHE A 345 4.57 -14.02 -33.50
C PHE A 345 4.31 -14.21 -32.00
N SER A 346 5.18 -13.76 -31.08
CA SER A 346 4.97 -13.84 -29.63
C SER A 346 4.31 -12.59 -29.02
N TRP A 347 3.80 -11.69 -29.82
CA TRP A 347 3.20 -10.43 -29.41
C TRP A 347 1.67 -10.49 -29.48
N ASN A 348 1.03 -10.78 -28.35
CA ASN A 348 -0.36 -10.34 -28.14
C ASN A 348 -0.35 -8.83 -27.88
N SER A 349 -0.52 -8.09 -28.96
CA SER A 349 -1.10 -6.77 -29.17
C SER A 349 -1.08 -5.74 -28.01
N ILE A 350 0.03 -4.99 -27.90
CA ILE A 350 -0.04 -3.56 -27.59
C ILE A 350 0.72 -2.85 -28.71
N LYS A 351 0.02 -2.02 -29.50
CA LYS A 351 0.59 -1.25 -30.60
C LYS A 351 1.66 -0.29 -30.09
N ILE A 352 2.91 -0.50 -30.48
CA ILE A 352 3.98 0.48 -30.30
C ILE A 352 3.85 1.50 -31.42
N ASN A 353 3.39 2.71 -31.11
CA ASN A 353 3.53 3.86 -32.00
C ASN A 353 4.92 4.46 -31.81
N SER A 354 5.91 4.03 -32.63
CA SER A 354 7.21 4.69 -32.72
C SER A 354 7.07 5.99 -33.49
N ARG A 355 6.99 7.14 -32.82
CA ARG A 355 7.31 8.43 -33.43
C ARG A 355 8.78 8.74 -33.18
N SER A 356 9.60 8.63 -34.20
CA SER A 356 10.96 9.17 -34.20
C SER A 356 10.89 10.70 -34.12
N ALA A 357 11.40 11.28 -33.03
CA ALA A 357 11.67 12.70 -32.96
C ALA A 357 12.98 12.97 -33.75
N LYS A 358 12.88 13.82 -34.78
CA LYS A 358 14.02 14.48 -35.44
C LYS A 358 14.62 15.53 -34.49
#